data_b9ad6a3f60523b63461d751d97a597da
#
_entry.id   b9ad6a3f60523b63461d751d97a597da
#
_cell.length_a   1.000
_cell.length_b   1.000
_cell.length_c   1.000
_cell.angle_alpha   90.00
_cell.angle_beta   90.00
_cell.angle_gamma   90.00
#
_symmetry.space_group_name_H-M   'P 1'
#
loop_
_entity.id
_entity.type
_entity.pdbx_description
1 polymer ?
#
loop_
_entity_poly.entity_id
_entity_poly.type
_entity_poly.pdbx_seq_one_letter_code
_entity_poly.pdbx_strand_id
1 'polypeptide(L)'
;MKKVASSLLLVSLALGGACAALGQEKSAGTAPRPKVLQIMREYTKPGKSGMVHDKAESAFVQAMSRAKWPTNYVGMTSLTGKPRALFFTFYDSFEALEKDGAAAAKNATLSAAIDRAGEADGQLLDSMDQGIFYFSDEMSLRPRADLSQVRFLQILNFHVRPGHDEEWNEVMKLVKGAYEKGVPDAHWGMFRQMFGGEGGTYLVLIGRKSLSEIDKGILQDDMKFAAALGEDGMKKLNEKFGASVDSSQEQLFAINPRMSYVSEEWIKADPDFWKPKAAAAPAPKPAAEDKKAKP
;
A
#
# COMPACT_ATOMS: atom_id res chain seq x y z
N MET A 1 9.20 -13.02 -55.11
CA MET A 1 8.99 -14.42 -55.42
C MET A 1 9.67 -15.28 -54.39
N LYS A 2 8.94 -15.94 -53.51
CA LYS A 2 9.03 -17.34 -53.05
C LYS A 2 8.03 -17.57 -51.93
N LYS A 3 7.00 -18.33 -52.23
CA LYS A 3 6.00 -18.90 -51.33
C LYS A 3 6.61 -20.11 -50.63
N VAL A 4 6.32 -20.33 -49.38
CA VAL A 4 6.26 -21.69 -48.76
C VAL A 4 5.21 -21.53 -47.65
N ALA A 5 4.02 -21.94 -47.76
CA ALA A 5 3.39 -23.26 -47.74
C ALA A 5 3.17 -23.76 -46.28
N SER A 6 1.89 -23.82 -45.98
CA SER A 6 1.12 -24.41 -44.90
C SER A 6 1.62 -25.79 -44.41
N SER A 7 1.43 -26.06 -43.16
CA SER A 7 1.09 -27.41 -42.69
C SER A 7 0.11 -27.31 -41.51
N LEU A 8 -1.15 -27.60 -41.81
CA LEU A 8 -2.18 -28.01 -40.84
C LEU A 8 -1.80 -29.39 -40.28
N LEU A 9 -1.91 -29.54 -38.98
CA LEU A 9 -2.07 -30.86 -38.38
C LEU A 9 -3.32 -30.85 -37.51
N LEU A 10 -4.37 -31.47 -38.07
CA LEU A 10 -5.58 -31.90 -37.36
C LEU A 10 -5.23 -33.17 -36.56
N VAL A 11 -5.54 -33.19 -35.28
CA VAL A 11 -5.77 -34.41 -34.52
C VAL A 11 -7.10 -34.32 -33.77
N SER A 12 -7.92 -35.31 -34.05
CA SER A 12 -9.32 -35.47 -33.72
C SER A 12 -9.57 -35.98 -32.29
N LEU A 13 -10.65 -35.50 -31.73
CA LEU A 13 -11.64 -36.08 -30.79
C LEU A 13 -11.26 -37.32 -29.96
N ALA A 14 -11.44 -37.19 -28.66
CA ALA A 14 -12.10 -38.21 -27.85
C ALA A 14 -13.00 -37.56 -26.80
N LEU A 15 -14.29 -37.80 -26.91
CA LEU A 15 -15.33 -37.44 -25.93
C LEU A 15 -15.16 -38.31 -24.68
N GLY A 16 -15.05 -37.67 -23.53
CA GLY A 16 -15.20 -38.28 -22.22
C GLY A 16 -16.01 -37.33 -21.33
N GLY A 17 -17.31 -37.59 -21.20
CA GLY A 17 -18.19 -36.82 -20.32
C GLY A 17 -17.86 -37.06 -18.87
N ALA A 18 -17.58 -36.00 -18.14
CA ALA A 18 -17.70 -35.94 -16.68
C ALA A 18 -18.51 -34.70 -16.33
N CYS A 19 -19.69 -34.91 -15.78
CA CYS A 19 -20.50 -33.90 -15.16
C CYS A 19 -19.69 -33.30 -14.00
N ALA A 20 -19.04 -32.18 -14.23
CA ALA A 20 -18.54 -31.34 -13.16
C ALA A 20 -19.72 -30.54 -12.62
N ALA A 21 -20.16 -30.86 -11.41
CA ALA A 21 -21.04 -30.04 -10.61
C ALA A 21 -20.44 -28.64 -10.54
N LEU A 22 -21.14 -27.67 -11.13
CA LEU A 22 -20.88 -26.25 -10.91
C LEU A 22 -21.15 -25.96 -9.44
N GLY A 23 -20.11 -26.11 -8.61
CA GLY A 23 -20.08 -25.53 -7.31
C GLY A 23 -20.14 -24.02 -7.50
N GLN A 24 -21.31 -23.46 -7.23
CA GLN A 24 -21.46 -22.04 -6.99
C GLN A 24 -20.49 -21.68 -5.87
N GLU A 25 -19.34 -21.12 -6.21
CA GLU A 25 -18.54 -20.40 -5.23
C GLU A 25 -19.47 -19.34 -4.62
N LYS A 26 -19.89 -19.60 -3.39
CA LYS A 26 -20.50 -18.57 -2.55
C LYS A 26 -19.49 -17.43 -2.56
N SER A 27 -19.79 -16.38 -3.28
CA SER A 27 -19.20 -15.07 -3.14
C SER A 27 -19.21 -14.79 -1.64
N ALA A 28 -18.05 -14.94 -0.98
CA ALA A 28 -17.86 -14.49 0.38
C ALA A 28 -18.26 -13.02 0.35
N GLY A 29 -19.34 -12.68 1.08
CA GLY A 29 -19.89 -11.35 1.11
C GLY A 29 -18.74 -10.39 1.39
N THR A 30 -18.37 -9.61 0.40
CA THR A 30 -17.30 -8.62 0.52
C THR A 30 -17.76 -7.63 1.58
N ALA A 31 -17.10 -7.65 2.75
CA ALA A 31 -17.28 -6.59 3.73
C ALA A 31 -17.19 -5.24 3.03
N PRO A 32 -18.04 -4.25 3.37
CA PRO A 32 -17.98 -2.95 2.74
C PRO A 32 -16.56 -2.39 2.85
N ARG A 33 -16.04 -1.87 1.74
CA ARG A 33 -14.69 -1.29 1.73
C ARG A 33 -14.65 -0.06 2.62
N PRO A 34 -13.60 0.10 3.43
CA PRO A 34 -13.40 1.31 4.20
C PRO A 34 -13.39 2.54 3.28
N LYS A 35 -14.09 3.59 3.68
CA LYS A 35 -14.21 4.82 2.89
C LYS A 35 -13.26 5.93 3.33
N VAL A 36 -12.82 5.89 4.59
CA VAL A 36 -11.94 6.90 5.17
C VAL A 36 -10.59 6.27 5.45
N LEU A 37 -9.54 6.92 4.97
CA LEU A 37 -8.14 6.57 5.24
C LEU A 37 -7.50 7.72 6.00
N GLN A 38 -7.05 7.46 7.21
CA GLN A 38 -6.17 8.35 7.95
C GLN A 38 -4.71 7.93 7.70
N ILE A 39 -3.88 8.88 7.33
CA ILE A 39 -2.44 8.69 7.14
C ILE A 39 -1.71 9.57 8.15
N MET A 40 -0.92 8.97 9.01
CA MET A 40 0.11 9.65 9.79
C MET A 40 1.45 9.49 9.08
N ARG A 41 2.21 10.59 8.96
CA ARG A 41 3.53 10.65 8.33
C ARG A 41 4.55 11.12 9.34
N GLU A 42 5.56 10.31 9.60
CA GLU A 42 6.63 10.58 10.53
C GLU A 42 7.95 10.68 9.79
N TYR A 43 8.55 11.86 9.79
CA TYR A 43 9.85 12.12 9.18
C TYR A 43 10.93 11.95 10.23
N THR A 44 11.78 10.96 10.05
CA THR A 44 12.84 10.66 11.02
C THR A 44 14.06 11.57 10.84
N LYS A 45 14.67 11.94 11.94
CA LYS A 45 15.98 12.62 11.95
C LYS A 45 17.04 11.76 11.27
N PRO A 46 18.07 12.37 10.64
CA PRO A 46 19.18 11.61 10.06
C PRO A 46 19.78 10.60 11.05
N GLY A 47 19.92 9.35 10.62
CA GLY A 47 20.43 8.25 11.44
C GLY A 47 19.45 7.68 12.47
N LYS A 48 18.19 8.14 12.50
CA LYS A 48 17.16 7.66 13.44
C LYS A 48 16.12 6.75 12.80
N SER A 49 16.18 6.53 11.50
CA SER A 49 15.36 5.54 10.79
C SER A 49 15.83 4.10 11.03
N GLY A 50 15.06 3.13 10.59
CA GLY A 50 15.37 1.71 10.68
C GLY A 50 15.13 1.14 12.09
N MET A 51 16.00 0.23 12.56
CA MET A 51 15.74 -0.54 13.79
C MET A 51 15.49 0.29 15.04
N VAL A 52 16.02 1.50 15.13
CA VAL A 52 15.79 2.39 16.28
C VAL A 52 14.35 2.86 16.29
N HIS A 53 13.84 3.30 15.15
CA HIS A 53 12.46 3.72 14.97
C HIS A 53 11.50 2.53 15.07
N ASP A 54 11.82 1.39 14.40
CA ASP A 54 11.03 0.15 14.52
C ASP A 54 10.79 -0.26 15.99
N LYS A 55 11.83 -0.08 16.84
CA LYS A 55 11.73 -0.39 18.26
C LYS A 55 10.84 0.59 19.00
N ALA A 56 10.90 1.89 18.70
CA ALA A 56 10.02 2.90 19.29
C ALA A 56 8.56 2.60 18.92
N GLU A 57 8.30 2.39 17.63
CA GLU A 57 6.98 2.08 17.12
C GLU A 57 6.38 0.78 17.67
N SER A 58 7.20 -0.21 17.95
CA SER A 58 6.72 -1.46 18.58
C SER A 58 6.06 -1.25 19.95
N ALA A 59 6.31 -0.13 20.63
CA ALA A 59 5.63 0.21 21.87
C ALA A 59 4.15 0.55 21.66
N PHE A 60 3.82 1.25 20.57
CA PHE A 60 2.43 1.50 20.17
C PHE A 60 1.71 0.20 19.83
N VAL A 61 2.33 -0.67 19.04
CA VAL A 61 1.79 -2.01 18.71
C VAL A 61 1.49 -2.80 19.97
N GLN A 62 2.40 -2.79 20.96
CA GLN A 62 2.20 -3.46 22.24
C GLN A 62 1.08 -2.83 23.07
N ALA A 63 0.94 -1.50 23.07
CA ALA A 63 -0.13 -0.80 23.77
C ALA A 63 -1.49 -1.18 23.20
N MET A 64 -1.64 -1.15 21.87
CA MET A 64 -2.86 -1.55 21.17
C MET A 64 -3.20 -3.03 21.41
N SER A 65 -2.19 -3.91 21.33
CA SER A 65 -2.36 -5.35 21.58
C SER A 65 -2.81 -5.66 23.00
N ARG A 66 -2.22 -5.01 24.03
CA ARG A 66 -2.65 -5.18 25.43
C ARG A 66 -4.06 -4.68 25.66
N ALA A 67 -4.44 -3.58 25.03
CA ALA A 67 -5.79 -3.04 25.09
C ALA A 67 -6.80 -3.86 24.27
N LYS A 68 -6.34 -4.80 23.43
CA LYS A 68 -7.14 -5.51 22.41
C LYS A 68 -7.95 -4.50 21.58
N TRP A 69 -7.26 -3.45 21.13
CA TRP A 69 -7.91 -2.36 20.42
C TRP A 69 -8.54 -2.86 19.12
N PRO A 70 -9.79 -2.49 18.80
CA PRO A 70 -10.47 -3.04 17.61
C PRO A 70 -9.95 -2.47 16.29
N THR A 71 -9.42 -1.24 16.31
CA THR A 71 -8.96 -0.56 15.11
C THR A 71 -7.51 -0.93 14.81
N ASN A 72 -7.27 -1.46 13.61
CA ASN A 72 -5.96 -1.88 13.14
C ASN A 72 -5.31 -0.79 12.29
N TYR A 73 -3.97 -0.82 12.21
CA TYR A 73 -3.21 0.03 11.32
C TYR A 73 -2.02 -0.69 10.69
N VAL A 74 -1.59 -0.21 9.53
CA VAL A 74 -0.43 -0.73 8.82
C VAL A 74 0.67 0.32 8.81
N GLY A 75 1.82 -0.03 9.35
CA GLY A 75 3.03 0.77 9.32
C GLY A 75 3.91 0.39 8.13
N MET A 76 4.57 1.36 7.52
CA MET A 76 5.48 1.15 6.41
C MET A 76 6.62 2.15 6.42
N THR A 77 7.77 1.77 5.85
CA THR A 77 8.95 2.62 5.77
C THR A 77 9.26 2.98 4.32
N SER A 78 9.71 4.22 4.09
CA SER A 78 10.07 4.69 2.75
C SER A 78 11.30 3.96 2.20
N LEU A 79 11.21 3.50 0.95
CA LEU A 79 12.35 3.05 0.15
C LEU A 79 12.89 4.19 -0.72
N THR A 80 12.07 5.22 -0.96
CA THR A 80 12.42 6.36 -1.80
C THR A 80 12.09 7.69 -1.09
N GLY A 81 12.78 8.75 -1.50
CA GLY A 81 12.58 10.10 -0.97
C GLY A 81 13.13 10.31 0.44
N LYS A 82 12.57 11.27 1.17
CA LYS A 82 12.94 11.55 2.56
C LYS A 82 12.66 10.33 3.45
N PRO A 83 13.60 9.95 4.36
CA PRO A 83 13.35 8.87 5.33
C PRO A 83 12.12 9.18 6.20
N ARG A 84 11.13 8.29 6.15
CA ARG A 84 9.89 8.42 6.91
C ARG A 84 9.17 7.10 7.09
N ALA A 85 8.29 7.06 8.08
CA ALA A 85 7.26 6.05 8.20
C ALA A 85 5.89 6.62 7.82
N LEU A 86 5.02 5.75 7.34
CA LEU A 86 3.59 6.04 7.16
C LEU A 86 2.79 5.02 7.95
N PHE A 87 1.71 5.48 8.57
CA PHE A 87 0.76 4.64 9.28
C PHE A 87 -0.62 4.85 8.67
N PHE A 88 -1.19 3.79 8.12
CA PHE A 88 -2.50 3.81 7.48
C PHE A 88 -3.52 3.17 8.39
N THR A 89 -4.52 3.95 8.79
CA THR A 89 -5.69 3.48 9.51
C THR A 89 -6.93 3.67 8.65
N PHE A 90 -7.70 2.60 8.48
CA PHE A 90 -8.90 2.60 7.63
C PHE A 90 -10.15 2.56 8.49
N TYR A 91 -11.14 3.38 8.11
CA TYR A 91 -12.44 3.46 8.76
C TYR A 91 -13.57 3.36 7.72
N ASP A 92 -14.70 2.78 8.11
CA ASP A 92 -15.86 2.68 7.23
C ASP A 92 -16.53 4.04 6.98
N SER A 93 -16.38 4.97 7.94
CA SER A 93 -16.96 6.31 7.90
C SER A 93 -16.23 7.29 8.81
N PHE A 94 -16.51 8.59 8.69
CA PHE A 94 -16.08 9.60 9.65
C PHE A 94 -16.67 9.38 11.04
N GLU A 95 -17.89 8.84 11.15
CA GLU A 95 -18.50 8.48 12.42
C GLU A 95 -17.69 7.37 13.12
N ALA A 96 -17.19 6.39 12.35
CA ALA A 96 -16.34 5.32 12.91
C ALA A 96 -15.01 5.91 13.43
N LEU A 97 -14.39 6.85 12.72
CA LEU A 97 -13.21 7.57 13.17
C LEU A 97 -13.48 8.36 14.47
N GLU A 98 -14.61 9.06 14.55
CA GLU A 98 -15.02 9.81 15.75
C GLU A 98 -15.21 8.89 16.95
N LYS A 99 -15.92 7.76 16.76
CA LYS A 99 -16.16 6.77 17.80
C LYS A 99 -14.87 6.13 18.31
N ASP A 100 -13.93 5.84 17.42
CA ASP A 100 -12.62 5.29 17.78
C ASP A 100 -11.83 6.26 18.65
N GLY A 101 -11.75 7.53 18.26
CA GLY A 101 -11.09 8.59 19.02
C GLY A 101 -11.75 8.82 20.39
N ALA A 102 -13.09 8.85 20.45
CA ALA A 102 -13.82 9.00 21.69
C ALA A 102 -13.63 7.79 22.63
N ALA A 103 -13.52 6.58 22.10
CA ALA A 103 -13.24 5.38 22.88
C ALA A 103 -11.79 5.39 23.42
N ALA A 104 -10.83 5.80 22.60
CA ALA A 104 -9.44 5.95 23.02
C ALA A 104 -9.29 6.95 24.16
N ALA A 105 -9.93 8.12 24.07
CA ALA A 105 -9.90 9.14 25.11
C ALA A 105 -10.48 8.67 26.47
N LYS A 106 -11.40 7.71 26.46
CA LYS A 106 -11.97 7.10 27.68
C LYS A 106 -11.11 5.99 28.26
N ASN A 107 -10.13 5.49 27.53
CA ASN A 107 -9.26 4.39 27.98
C ASN A 107 -7.95 4.97 28.56
N ALA A 108 -7.97 5.39 29.82
CA ALA A 108 -6.82 6.00 30.48
C ALA A 108 -5.54 5.16 30.44
N THR A 109 -5.67 3.82 30.51
CA THR A 109 -4.52 2.91 30.44
C THR A 109 -3.88 2.93 29.05
N LEU A 110 -4.69 2.89 27.98
CA LEU A 110 -4.22 2.97 26.63
C LEU A 110 -3.61 4.36 26.35
N SER A 111 -4.32 5.42 26.69
CA SER A 111 -3.83 6.80 26.50
C SER A 111 -2.47 7.00 27.14
N ALA A 112 -2.31 6.62 28.42
CA ALA A 112 -1.03 6.73 29.09
C ALA A 112 0.09 5.86 28.49
N ALA A 113 -0.25 4.74 27.86
CA ALA A 113 0.74 3.91 27.15
C ALA A 113 1.15 4.54 25.81
N ILE A 114 0.19 5.09 25.07
CA ILE A 114 0.42 5.83 23.82
C ILE A 114 1.24 7.10 24.07
N ASP A 115 0.90 7.87 25.11
CA ASP A 115 1.65 9.10 25.46
C ASP A 115 3.13 8.80 25.73
N ARG A 116 3.41 7.75 26.54
CA ARG A 116 4.80 7.33 26.80
C ARG A 116 5.54 6.85 25.55
N ALA A 117 4.84 6.12 24.66
CA ALA A 117 5.42 5.69 23.39
C ALA A 117 5.73 6.90 22.51
N GLY A 118 4.78 7.85 22.40
CA GLY A 118 4.93 9.06 21.61
C GLY A 118 6.05 10.00 22.13
N GLU A 119 6.24 10.09 23.46
CA GLU A 119 7.36 10.84 24.02
C GLU A 119 8.71 10.24 23.61
N ALA A 120 8.83 8.93 23.65
CA ALA A 120 10.06 8.25 23.26
C ALA A 120 10.32 8.32 21.76
N ASP A 121 9.28 8.12 20.94
CA ASP A 121 9.36 8.18 19.48
C ASP A 121 9.62 9.59 18.98
N GLY A 122 8.97 10.59 19.54
CA GLY A 122 9.16 12.01 19.18
C GLY A 122 10.61 12.50 19.26
N GLN A 123 11.48 11.85 20.07
CA GLN A 123 12.91 12.15 20.09
C GLN A 123 13.61 11.74 18.77
N LEU A 124 13.03 10.82 18.00
CA LEU A 124 13.57 10.30 16.74
C LEU A 124 13.09 11.11 15.54
N LEU A 125 12.01 11.89 15.70
CA LEU A 125 11.32 12.57 14.60
C LEU A 125 11.87 13.99 14.38
N ASP A 126 12.01 14.36 13.10
CA ASP A 126 12.24 15.73 12.63
C ASP A 126 10.90 16.50 12.57
N SER A 127 9.89 15.84 12.03
CA SER A 127 8.53 16.37 11.94
C SER A 127 7.50 15.24 11.80
N MET A 128 6.26 15.58 12.07
CA MET A 128 5.12 14.68 11.92
C MET A 128 3.93 15.48 11.40
N ASP A 129 3.16 14.86 10.53
CA ASP A 129 1.87 15.41 10.08
C ASP A 129 0.87 14.27 9.82
N GLN A 130 -0.39 14.64 9.62
CA GLN A 130 -1.43 13.68 9.27
C GLN A 130 -2.46 14.27 8.33
N GLY A 131 -3.06 13.37 7.53
CA GLY A 131 -4.12 13.73 6.61
C GLY A 131 -5.23 12.71 6.61
N ILE A 132 -6.43 13.14 6.23
CA ILE A 132 -7.60 12.28 6.07
C ILE A 132 -8.02 12.30 4.61
N PHE A 133 -8.22 11.12 4.05
CA PHE A 133 -8.54 10.89 2.66
C PHE A 133 -9.83 10.10 2.54
N TYR A 134 -10.55 10.33 1.45
CA TYR A 134 -11.80 9.64 1.14
C TYR A 134 -11.66 8.81 -0.13
N PHE A 135 -12.10 7.56 -0.07
CA PHE A 135 -12.01 6.60 -1.15
C PHE A 135 -12.93 6.95 -2.31
N SER A 136 -12.43 6.86 -3.55
CA SER A 136 -13.19 7.05 -4.78
C SER A 136 -13.35 5.71 -5.51
N ASP A 137 -14.55 5.15 -5.49
CA ASP A 137 -14.88 3.94 -6.27
C ASP A 137 -14.78 4.20 -7.78
N GLU A 138 -15.21 5.38 -8.23
CA GLU A 138 -15.23 5.75 -9.65
C GLU A 138 -13.83 5.76 -10.26
N MET A 139 -12.87 6.35 -9.53
CA MET A 139 -11.48 6.50 -9.99
C MET A 139 -10.60 5.27 -9.67
N SER A 140 -11.08 4.33 -8.87
CA SER A 140 -10.35 3.11 -8.52
C SER A 140 -10.53 2.03 -9.58
N LEU A 141 -9.53 1.15 -9.72
CA LEU A 141 -9.59 -0.01 -10.61
C LEU A 141 -9.39 -1.29 -9.81
N ARG A 142 -10.37 -2.19 -9.78
CA ARG A 142 -10.30 -3.50 -9.11
C ARG A 142 -9.58 -3.42 -7.75
N PRO A 143 -9.91 -2.44 -6.88
CA PRO A 143 -9.16 -2.21 -5.65
C PRO A 143 -9.25 -3.45 -4.76
N ARG A 144 -8.09 -3.87 -4.23
CA ARG A 144 -8.01 -5.02 -3.33
C ARG A 144 -8.40 -4.62 -1.92
N ALA A 145 -9.28 -5.40 -1.29
CA ALA A 145 -9.61 -5.24 0.12
C ALA A 145 -8.61 -5.94 1.03
N ASP A 146 -8.05 -7.08 0.57
CA ASP A 146 -7.05 -7.84 1.32
C ASP A 146 -5.63 -7.36 1.00
N LEU A 147 -5.00 -6.76 2.00
CA LEU A 147 -3.61 -6.30 1.94
C LEU A 147 -2.65 -7.24 2.71
N SER A 148 -3.13 -8.37 3.23
CA SER A 148 -2.32 -9.29 4.05
C SER A 148 -1.07 -9.82 3.34
N GLN A 149 -1.14 -9.94 2.00
CA GLN A 149 -0.04 -10.42 1.15
C GLN A 149 0.78 -9.29 0.52
N VAL A 150 0.44 -8.02 0.78
CA VAL A 150 1.20 -6.87 0.29
C VAL A 150 2.50 -6.73 1.06
N ARG A 151 3.60 -6.50 0.34
CA ARG A 151 4.94 -6.26 0.92
C ARG A 151 5.46 -4.88 0.64
N PHE A 152 5.00 -4.30 -0.47
CA PHE A 152 5.38 -2.97 -0.89
C PHE A 152 4.15 -2.19 -1.28
N LEU A 153 4.16 -0.90 -1.01
CA LEU A 153 3.12 0.03 -1.44
C LEU A 153 3.75 1.09 -2.33
N GLN A 154 3.28 1.15 -3.57
CA GLN A 154 3.58 2.22 -4.51
C GLN A 154 2.49 3.27 -4.34
N ILE A 155 2.89 4.50 -4.07
CA ILE A 155 1.99 5.63 -3.84
C ILE A 155 2.28 6.69 -4.89
N LEU A 156 1.28 6.97 -5.75
CA LEU A 156 1.32 8.13 -6.63
C LEU A 156 0.50 9.24 -5.99
N ASN A 157 1.10 10.40 -5.87
CA ASN A 157 0.45 11.59 -5.35
C ASN A 157 0.31 12.60 -6.50
N PHE A 158 -0.91 13.04 -6.76
CA PHE A 158 -1.22 14.05 -7.78
C PHE A 158 -1.80 15.28 -7.10
N HIS A 159 -1.36 16.44 -7.54
CA HIS A 159 -1.99 17.71 -7.20
C HIS A 159 -2.69 18.28 -8.44
N VAL A 160 -4.00 18.34 -8.37
CA VAL A 160 -4.88 18.84 -9.46
C VAL A 160 -5.09 20.34 -9.26
N ARG A 161 -4.91 21.10 -10.34
CA ARG A 161 -5.10 22.55 -10.34
C ARG A 161 -6.55 22.92 -9.99
N PRO A 162 -6.77 23.96 -9.21
CA PRO A 162 -8.12 24.46 -8.94
C PRO A 162 -8.89 24.76 -10.23
N GLY A 163 -10.12 24.25 -10.32
CA GLY A 163 -10.99 24.42 -11.46
C GLY A 163 -10.79 23.40 -12.60
N HIS A 164 -9.88 22.44 -12.49
CA HIS A 164 -9.61 21.40 -13.49
C HIS A 164 -10.07 20.01 -13.09
N ASP A 165 -11.05 19.92 -12.20
CA ASP A 165 -11.60 18.63 -11.75
C ASP A 165 -12.23 17.82 -12.90
N GLU A 166 -12.83 18.49 -13.90
CA GLU A 166 -13.44 17.81 -15.06
C GLU A 166 -12.37 17.17 -15.93
N GLU A 167 -11.27 17.88 -16.25
CA GLU A 167 -10.14 17.34 -17.01
C GLU A 167 -9.49 16.18 -16.27
N TRP A 168 -9.31 16.31 -14.94
CA TRP A 168 -8.82 15.22 -14.11
C TRP A 168 -9.72 13.99 -14.17
N ASN A 169 -11.02 14.14 -14.08
CA ASN A 169 -11.98 13.07 -14.24
C ASN A 169 -11.85 12.39 -15.62
N GLU A 170 -11.66 13.17 -16.69
CA GLU A 170 -11.41 12.62 -18.02
C GLU A 170 -10.08 11.84 -18.09
N VAL A 171 -9.00 12.36 -17.49
CA VAL A 171 -7.72 11.64 -17.34
C VAL A 171 -7.95 10.28 -16.70
N MET A 172 -8.65 10.24 -15.57
CA MET A 172 -8.90 8.99 -14.86
C MET A 172 -9.78 8.01 -15.63
N LYS A 173 -10.77 8.50 -16.38
CA LYS A 173 -11.59 7.65 -17.27
C LYS A 173 -10.75 7.05 -18.40
N LEU A 174 -9.86 7.82 -19.02
CA LEU A 174 -8.96 7.33 -20.07
C LEU A 174 -7.99 6.28 -19.52
N VAL A 175 -7.33 6.58 -18.41
CA VAL A 175 -6.36 5.68 -17.76
C VAL A 175 -7.05 4.38 -17.36
N LYS A 176 -8.16 4.46 -16.60
CA LYS A 176 -8.90 3.30 -16.15
C LYS A 176 -9.39 2.43 -17.32
N GLY A 177 -9.99 3.04 -18.35
CA GLY A 177 -10.48 2.32 -19.51
C GLY A 177 -9.39 1.62 -20.31
N ALA A 178 -8.21 2.20 -20.43
CA ALA A 178 -7.07 1.57 -21.09
C ALA A 178 -6.51 0.38 -20.28
N TYR A 179 -6.37 0.53 -18.96
CA TYR A 179 -5.94 -0.56 -18.09
C TYR A 179 -6.99 -1.69 -18.01
N GLU A 180 -8.27 -1.37 -18.02
CA GLU A 180 -9.35 -2.39 -18.05
C GLU A 180 -9.26 -3.28 -19.28
N LYS A 181 -8.90 -2.69 -20.43
CA LYS A 181 -8.78 -3.41 -21.72
C LYS A 181 -7.46 -4.14 -21.87
N GLY A 182 -6.35 -3.47 -21.53
CA GLY A 182 -5.01 -3.94 -21.85
C GLY A 182 -4.33 -4.73 -20.75
N VAL A 183 -4.66 -4.49 -19.46
CA VAL A 183 -3.92 -5.02 -18.31
C VAL A 183 -4.89 -5.63 -17.29
N PRO A 184 -5.27 -6.92 -17.46
CA PRO A 184 -6.29 -7.56 -16.63
C PRO A 184 -5.96 -7.58 -15.12
N ASP A 185 -4.66 -7.66 -14.77
CA ASP A 185 -4.19 -7.74 -13.38
C ASP A 185 -4.00 -6.37 -12.72
N ALA A 186 -4.13 -5.27 -13.48
CA ALA A 186 -3.99 -3.92 -12.95
C ALA A 186 -5.05 -3.63 -11.89
N HIS A 187 -4.61 -3.03 -10.79
CA HIS A 187 -5.47 -2.70 -9.66
C HIS A 187 -4.88 -1.52 -8.89
N TRP A 188 -5.73 -0.64 -8.42
CA TRP A 188 -5.38 0.45 -7.50
C TRP A 188 -6.58 0.94 -6.73
N GLY A 189 -6.33 1.51 -5.54
CA GLY A 189 -7.28 2.34 -4.82
C GLY A 189 -6.96 3.81 -5.00
N MET A 190 -7.98 4.62 -5.31
CA MET A 190 -7.86 6.07 -5.39
C MET A 190 -8.50 6.72 -4.17
N PHE A 191 -7.78 7.68 -3.59
CA PHE A 191 -8.22 8.46 -2.44
C PHE A 191 -8.04 9.95 -2.71
N ARG A 192 -9.06 10.76 -2.37
CA ARG A 192 -9.01 12.21 -2.41
C ARG A 192 -8.74 12.74 -1.01
N GLN A 193 -7.80 13.66 -0.85
CA GLN A 193 -7.55 14.34 0.41
C GLN A 193 -8.73 15.23 0.79
N MET A 194 -9.18 15.07 2.04
CA MET A 194 -10.28 15.85 2.61
C MET A 194 -9.78 16.85 3.63
N PHE A 195 -8.80 16.45 4.47
CA PHE A 195 -8.26 17.28 5.55
C PHE A 195 -6.76 17.03 5.73
N GLY A 196 -6.05 18.00 6.29
CA GLY A 196 -4.64 17.88 6.64
C GLY A 196 -3.67 18.07 5.48
N GLY A 197 -4.03 18.87 4.47
CA GLY A 197 -3.17 19.21 3.34
C GLY A 197 -3.88 20.06 2.30
N GLU A 198 -3.28 20.17 1.13
CA GLU A 198 -3.77 21.02 0.04
C GLU A 198 -4.96 20.39 -0.67
N GLY A 199 -5.98 21.21 -1.01
CA GLY A 199 -7.10 20.80 -1.86
C GLY A 199 -6.61 20.35 -3.22
N GLY A 200 -7.37 19.46 -3.89
CA GLY A 200 -6.95 18.90 -5.20
C GLY A 200 -5.92 17.78 -5.10
N THR A 201 -5.58 17.31 -3.89
CA THR A 201 -4.63 16.20 -3.71
C THR A 201 -5.34 14.84 -3.83
N TYR A 202 -4.77 13.96 -4.67
CA TYR A 202 -5.24 12.59 -4.89
C TYR A 202 -4.09 11.61 -4.69
N LEU A 203 -4.38 10.49 -4.03
CA LEU A 203 -3.45 9.37 -3.85
C LEU A 203 -3.95 8.15 -4.63
N VAL A 204 -3.07 7.57 -5.44
CA VAL A 204 -3.24 6.23 -6.00
C VAL A 204 -2.39 5.27 -5.20
N LEU A 205 -3.02 4.26 -4.63
CA LEU A 205 -2.37 3.23 -3.82
C LEU A 205 -2.33 1.92 -4.58
N ILE A 206 -1.14 1.39 -4.84
CA ILE A 206 -0.93 0.13 -5.56
C ILE A 206 -0.15 -0.82 -4.67
N GLY A 207 -0.82 -1.86 -4.17
CA GLY A 207 -0.17 -2.91 -3.38
C GLY A 207 0.62 -3.87 -4.26
N ARG A 208 1.86 -4.18 -3.86
CA ARG A 208 2.75 -5.10 -4.56
C ARG A 208 3.17 -6.24 -3.62
N LYS A 209 3.15 -7.48 -4.11
CA LYS A 209 3.67 -8.63 -3.35
C LYS A 209 5.20 -8.72 -3.43
N SER A 210 5.77 -8.22 -4.52
CA SER A 210 7.22 -8.15 -4.73
C SER A 210 7.57 -6.99 -5.65
N LEU A 211 8.84 -6.57 -5.65
CA LEU A 211 9.34 -5.55 -6.57
C LEU A 211 9.37 -6.02 -8.03
N SER A 212 9.41 -7.33 -8.28
CA SER A 212 9.33 -7.87 -9.64
C SER A 212 7.99 -7.58 -10.35
N GLU A 213 6.93 -7.25 -9.60
CA GLU A 213 5.68 -6.79 -10.19
C GLU A 213 5.84 -5.39 -10.82
N ILE A 214 6.79 -4.58 -10.34
CA ILE A 214 7.14 -3.29 -10.95
C ILE A 214 7.88 -3.51 -12.26
N ASP A 215 8.85 -4.46 -12.29
CA ASP A 215 9.56 -4.82 -13.53
C ASP A 215 8.58 -5.27 -14.61
N LYS A 216 7.59 -6.10 -14.26
CA LYS A 216 6.52 -6.51 -15.17
C LYS A 216 5.73 -5.30 -15.68
N GLY A 217 5.40 -4.34 -14.81
CA GLY A 217 4.69 -3.11 -15.17
C GLY A 217 5.45 -2.36 -16.27
N ILE A 218 6.72 -2.01 -16.02
CA ILE A 218 7.58 -1.26 -16.94
C ILE A 218 7.78 -1.99 -18.28
N LEU A 219 8.03 -3.30 -18.24
CA LEU A 219 8.40 -4.07 -19.43
C LEU A 219 7.20 -4.49 -20.30
N GLN A 220 6.02 -4.63 -19.73
CA GLN A 220 4.88 -5.23 -20.41
C GLN A 220 3.60 -4.39 -20.33
N ASP A 221 3.26 -3.91 -19.15
CA ASP A 221 1.94 -3.32 -18.92
C ASP A 221 1.85 -1.91 -19.52
N ASP A 222 2.96 -1.15 -19.53
CA ASP A 222 3.02 0.17 -20.19
C ASP A 222 2.80 0.05 -21.69
N MET A 223 3.36 -0.97 -22.35
CA MET A 223 3.12 -1.21 -23.78
C MET A 223 1.67 -1.60 -24.06
N LYS A 224 1.08 -2.44 -23.20
CA LYS A 224 -0.32 -2.86 -23.34
C LYS A 224 -1.28 -1.69 -23.08
N PHE A 225 -0.97 -0.86 -22.10
CA PHE A 225 -1.70 0.37 -21.81
C PHE A 225 -1.70 1.31 -23.03
N ALA A 226 -0.51 1.60 -23.57
CA ALA A 226 -0.36 2.46 -24.74
C ALA A 226 -1.11 1.90 -25.97
N ALA A 227 -1.01 0.58 -26.22
CA ALA A 227 -1.73 -0.08 -27.30
C ALA A 227 -3.27 -0.03 -27.10
N ALA A 228 -3.74 -0.19 -25.86
CA ALA A 228 -5.17 -0.12 -25.55
C ALA A 228 -5.76 1.28 -25.67
N LEU A 229 -4.95 2.31 -25.39
CA LEU A 229 -5.33 3.72 -25.47
C LEU A 229 -5.26 4.25 -26.93
N GLY A 230 -4.29 3.78 -27.72
CA GLY A 230 -4.01 4.23 -29.08
C GLY A 230 -3.40 5.63 -29.14
N GLU A 231 -2.98 6.06 -30.34
CA GLU A 231 -2.28 7.35 -30.52
C GLU A 231 -3.16 8.55 -30.14
N ASP A 232 -4.41 8.58 -30.61
CA ASP A 232 -5.35 9.67 -30.31
C ASP A 232 -5.66 9.73 -28.81
N GLY A 233 -5.85 8.55 -28.17
CA GLY A 233 -6.06 8.45 -26.75
C GLY A 233 -4.87 8.97 -25.95
N MET A 234 -3.64 8.60 -26.33
CA MET A 234 -2.40 9.09 -25.72
C MET A 234 -2.27 10.61 -25.84
N LYS A 235 -2.56 11.15 -27.04
CA LYS A 235 -2.55 12.61 -27.25
C LYS A 235 -3.53 13.31 -26.33
N LYS A 236 -4.78 12.83 -26.28
CA LYS A 236 -5.83 13.38 -25.39
C LYS A 236 -5.45 13.27 -23.91
N LEU A 237 -4.88 12.12 -23.49
CA LEU A 237 -4.41 11.91 -22.13
C LEU A 237 -3.34 12.93 -21.74
N ASN A 238 -2.31 13.09 -22.58
CA ASN A 238 -1.21 14.04 -22.32
C ASN A 238 -1.70 15.48 -22.25
N GLU A 239 -2.60 15.87 -23.14
CA GLU A 239 -3.20 17.20 -23.16
C GLU A 239 -4.00 17.49 -21.87
N LYS A 240 -4.90 16.57 -21.49
CA LYS A 240 -5.74 16.72 -20.30
C LYS A 240 -4.92 16.64 -19.01
N PHE A 241 -3.95 15.72 -18.94
CA PHE A 241 -3.04 15.59 -17.80
C PHE A 241 -2.21 16.87 -17.62
N GLY A 242 -1.60 17.40 -18.70
CA GLY A 242 -0.84 18.63 -18.65
C GLY A 242 -1.67 19.86 -18.27
N ALA A 243 -2.96 19.90 -18.63
CA ALA A 243 -3.87 20.96 -18.23
C ALA A 243 -4.25 20.87 -16.75
N SER A 244 -4.56 19.66 -16.25
CA SER A 244 -5.16 19.47 -14.93
C SER A 244 -4.18 19.24 -13.80
N VAL A 245 -3.02 18.61 -14.05
CA VAL A 245 -2.08 18.23 -12.98
C VAL A 245 -0.97 19.28 -12.84
N ASP A 246 -0.83 19.82 -11.65
CA ASP A 246 0.23 20.77 -11.29
C ASP A 246 1.53 20.06 -10.94
N SER A 247 1.42 19.03 -10.12
CA SER A 247 2.56 18.20 -9.72
C SER A 247 2.17 16.75 -9.50
N SER A 248 3.15 15.86 -9.68
CA SER A 248 2.99 14.45 -9.36
C SER A 248 4.26 13.91 -8.71
N GLN A 249 4.09 12.99 -7.77
CA GLN A 249 5.19 12.29 -7.11
C GLN A 249 4.84 10.81 -7.03
N GLU A 250 5.84 9.98 -7.28
CA GLU A 250 5.73 8.55 -7.09
C GLU A 250 6.72 8.07 -6.05
N GLN A 251 6.25 7.25 -5.14
CA GLN A 251 6.99 6.85 -3.95
C GLN A 251 6.77 5.38 -3.65
N LEU A 252 7.81 4.73 -3.15
CA LEU A 252 7.79 3.31 -2.82
C LEU A 252 8.06 3.13 -1.33
N PHE A 253 7.23 2.30 -0.70
CA PHE A 253 7.32 1.95 0.72
C PHE A 253 7.37 0.43 0.88
N ALA A 254 8.10 -0.03 1.89
CA ALA A 254 8.04 -1.41 2.36
C ALA A 254 7.12 -1.51 3.57
N ILE A 255 6.18 -2.46 3.55
CA ILE A 255 5.34 -2.75 4.72
C ILE A 255 6.24 -3.26 5.85
N ASN A 256 6.06 -2.69 7.04
CA ASN A 256 6.85 -3.04 8.21
C ASN A 256 5.96 -3.72 9.27
N PRO A 257 6.05 -5.06 9.42
CA PRO A 257 5.21 -5.79 10.36
C PRO A 257 5.50 -5.45 11.84
N ARG A 258 6.70 -4.91 12.16
CA ARG A 258 7.05 -4.52 13.54
C ARG A 258 6.38 -3.22 13.97
N MET A 259 6.00 -2.40 12.99
CA MET A 259 5.34 -1.10 13.18
C MET A 259 3.84 -1.19 12.85
N SER A 260 3.30 -2.39 12.66
CA SER A 260 1.91 -2.62 12.25
C SER A 260 1.13 -3.35 13.34
N TYR A 261 -0.06 -2.86 13.62
CA TYR A 261 -1.05 -3.53 14.45
C TYR A 261 -2.17 -4.04 13.56
N VAL A 262 -2.07 -5.29 13.12
CA VAL A 262 -2.98 -5.90 12.14
C VAL A 262 -3.91 -6.91 12.78
N SER A 263 -4.98 -7.29 12.07
CA SER A 263 -5.95 -8.26 12.54
C SER A 263 -5.35 -9.68 12.66
N GLU A 264 -5.95 -10.49 13.54
CA GLU A 264 -5.59 -11.91 13.65
C GLU A 264 -5.79 -12.69 12.35
N GLU A 265 -6.69 -12.26 11.47
CA GLU A 265 -6.89 -12.86 10.14
C GLU A 265 -5.66 -12.67 9.26
N TRP A 266 -5.08 -11.45 9.24
CA TRP A 266 -3.86 -11.19 8.49
C TRP A 266 -2.67 -11.97 9.04
N ILE A 267 -2.56 -12.04 10.36
CA ILE A 267 -1.50 -12.83 11.02
C ILE A 267 -1.63 -14.32 10.65
N LYS A 268 -2.85 -14.86 10.62
CA LYS A 268 -3.08 -16.26 10.20
C LYS A 268 -2.83 -16.49 8.71
N ALA A 269 -3.11 -15.49 7.86
CA ALA A 269 -2.88 -15.59 6.43
C ALA A 269 -1.38 -15.65 6.07
N ASP A 270 -0.51 -14.98 6.85
CA ASP A 270 0.94 -14.98 6.65
C ASP A 270 1.69 -14.76 7.98
N PRO A 271 1.79 -15.79 8.83
CA PRO A 271 2.37 -15.67 10.16
C PRO A 271 3.88 -15.39 10.13
N ASP A 272 4.59 -15.87 9.12
CA ASP A 272 6.04 -15.66 9.00
C ASP A 272 6.39 -14.19 8.71
N PHE A 273 5.53 -13.50 8.01
CA PHE A 273 5.68 -12.07 7.76
C PHE A 273 5.18 -11.21 8.94
N TRP A 274 3.94 -11.43 9.39
CA TRP A 274 3.29 -10.55 10.37
C TRP A 274 3.74 -10.76 11.81
N LYS A 275 4.29 -11.95 12.15
CA LYS A 275 4.93 -12.24 13.43
C LYS A 275 6.36 -12.77 13.20
N PRO A 276 7.25 -11.97 12.62
CA PRO A 276 8.60 -12.43 12.38
C PRO A 276 9.27 -12.82 13.69
N LYS A 277 9.88 -14.02 13.71
CA LYS A 277 10.70 -14.46 14.86
C LYS A 277 11.80 -13.44 15.11
N ALA A 278 12.06 -13.13 16.37
CA ALA A 278 13.19 -12.29 16.72
C ALA A 278 14.45 -12.85 16.05
N ALA A 279 15.19 -11.99 15.34
CA ALA A 279 16.48 -12.41 14.78
C ALA A 279 17.33 -12.98 15.90
N ALA A 280 17.88 -14.19 15.71
CA ALA A 280 18.80 -14.78 16.67
C ALA A 280 19.92 -13.76 16.96
N ALA A 281 20.18 -13.54 18.24
CA ALA A 281 21.28 -12.65 18.63
C ALA A 281 22.56 -13.08 17.90
N PRO A 282 23.37 -12.16 17.35
CA PRO A 282 24.63 -12.52 16.73
C PRO A 282 25.44 -13.35 17.71
N ALA A 283 25.97 -14.47 17.23
CA ALA A 283 26.84 -15.31 18.04
C ALA A 283 27.94 -14.43 18.66
N PRO A 284 28.27 -14.61 19.96
CA PRO A 284 29.32 -13.84 20.59
C PRO A 284 30.62 -14.00 19.78
N LYS A 285 31.24 -12.86 19.44
CA LYS A 285 32.55 -12.88 18.78
C LYS A 285 33.49 -13.74 19.62
N PRO A 286 34.28 -14.65 19.00
CA PRO A 286 35.31 -15.37 19.68
C PRO A 286 36.19 -14.37 20.43
N ALA A 287 36.45 -14.65 21.73
CA ALA A 287 37.35 -13.85 22.53
C ALA A 287 38.70 -13.80 21.81
N ALA A 288 39.25 -12.59 21.64
CA ALA A 288 40.58 -12.42 21.08
C ALA A 288 41.58 -13.23 21.96
N GLU A 289 42.24 -14.21 21.37
CA GLU A 289 43.35 -14.91 22.04
C GLU A 289 44.44 -13.89 22.38
N ASP A 290 44.62 -13.63 23.69
CA ASP A 290 45.77 -12.91 24.20
C ASP A 290 47.07 -13.67 23.80
N LYS A 291 47.71 -13.22 22.75
CA LYS A 291 49.07 -13.66 22.45
C LYS A 291 49.96 -13.17 23.57
N LYS A 292 50.14 -14.03 24.58
CA LYS A 292 51.22 -13.87 25.55
C LYS A 292 52.54 -13.75 24.82
N ALA A 293 53.16 -12.57 24.88
CA ALA A 293 54.57 -12.40 24.53
C ALA A 293 55.41 -13.30 25.44
N LYS A 294 56.23 -14.14 24.84
CA LYS A 294 57.31 -14.89 25.53
C LYS A 294 58.51 -13.98 25.70
N PRO A 295 59.24 -14.13 26.82
CA PRO A 295 60.39 -13.30 27.20
C PRO A 295 61.55 -13.41 26.24
#